data_1f312ba433f0f54d5a762cf5f8addcf6
#
_entry.id   1f312ba433f0f54d5a762cf5f8addcf6
#
_cell.length_a   1.000
_cell.length_b   1.000
_cell.length_c   1.000
_cell.angle_alpha   90.00
_cell.angle_beta   90.00
_cell.angle_gamma   90.00
#
_symmetry.space_group_name_H-M   'P 1'
#
loop_
_entity.id
_entity.type
_entity.pdbx_description
1 polymer ?
#
loop_
_entity_poly.entity_id
_entity_poly.type
_entity_poly.pdbx_seq_one_letter_code
_entity_poly.pdbx_strand_id
1 'polypeptide(L)'
;MKFSIRHKIIFFFSLASLLVFSALGAYIGFAVRPRTMTQTRFAISQMVESKANEVSMWVKRMAVEYRTIAAIPAFSSMDVREITPLIDRFTELYKKKGETMETFSYIGKNGFCWINSSAVENLMDHTDYQQAYQNDREFILSLPVTNPEHRQVMLFYYPILGSTGIKEALICAAIPTVRLKEIVNPVQIYEGRSWVMTRNKDLITTDEEYFVENVLSRPTLDELDMRSITSSDQFRVRDAQGKQATLFVSPVTEYDDWVFCTLVQDSVIGRSTHQILIGVLILFCVLLLINIVIGASLVQWVLKPIRALQGRMKKVEEGTLDAYYTLPGTHDEIDSLGQSYNAMLDEIISLIDKIYQEQAEKRQAELKVLQAQIKPHFLYNTLDNLKWMAKAQGADEVAKAITSLSTYFRIFLSNGQEKITLAQEFKHTEAYLTMQKIRYGQKLNSTLELAEDARDLPMLKILIQPLVENAINHGLKPKENGGTIQVSARLIEDRLEIQVRDDGVGMDEATLAALREALQKEQMEGHYGLQNVLRRCRIEYGEKACLSIDSTLGAGTCVTLTLPVSGKEESV
;
A
#
# COMPACT_ATOMS: atom_id res chain seq x y z
N MET A 1 -18.14 -1.05 -16.22
CA MET A 1 -17.51 -0.91 -14.90
C MET A 1 -16.33 0.07 -15.00
N LYS A 2 -16.41 1.25 -14.36
CA LYS A 2 -15.25 2.17 -14.29
C LYS A 2 -14.32 1.65 -13.17
N PHE A 3 -13.24 0.98 -13.56
CA PHE A 3 -12.21 0.59 -12.59
C PHE A 3 -11.66 1.83 -11.89
N SER A 4 -11.63 1.78 -10.56
CA SER A 4 -10.99 2.82 -9.74
C SER A 4 -9.49 2.92 -10.13
N ILE A 5 -8.90 4.10 -10.01
CA ILE A 5 -7.48 4.38 -10.29
C ILE A 5 -6.58 3.36 -9.57
N ARG A 6 -6.93 2.97 -8.35
CA ARG A 6 -6.25 1.92 -7.59
C ARG A 6 -6.12 0.61 -8.38
N HIS A 7 -7.22 0.09 -8.92
CA HIS A 7 -7.22 -1.17 -9.67
C HIS A 7 -6.44 -1.04 -10.97
N LYS A 8 -6.47 0.12 -11.62
CA LYS A 8 -5.69 0.38 -12.83
C LYS A 8 -4.19 0.35 -12.53
N ILE A 9 -3.73 1.04 -11.49
CA ILE A 9 -2.31 1.07 -11.10
C ILE A 9 -1.82 -0.33 -10.77
N ILE A 10 -2.50 -1.06 -9.88
CA ILE A 10 -2.13 -2.43 -9.51
C ILE A 10 -2.13 -3.33 -10.75
N PHE A 11 -3.13 -3.23 -11.62
CA PHE A 11 -3.22 -4.01 -12.84
C PHE A 11 -2.04 -3.75 -13.79
N PHE A 12 -1.70 -2.47 -14.05
CA PHE A 12 -0.58 -2.12 -14.92
C PHE A 12 0.77 -2.59 -14.36
N PHE A 13 1.01 -2.41 -13.06
CA PHE A 13 2.25 -2.91 -12.43
C PHE A 13 2.33 -4.43 -12.45
N SER A 14 1.22 -5.14 -12.14
CA SER A 14 1.18 -6.60 -12.21
C SER A 14 1.35 -7.12 -13.63
N LEU A 15 0.74 -6.47 -14.61
CA LEU A 15 0.88 -6.83 -16.03
C LEU A 15 2.32 -6.60 -16.53
N ALA A 16 2.92 -5.46 -16.20
CA ALA A 16 4.32 -5.17 -16.54
C ALA A 16 5.28 -6.20 -15.93
N SER A 17 5.09 -6.52 -14.64
CA SER A 17 5.88 -7.56 -13.96
C SER A 17 5.70 -8.92 -14.65
N LEU A 18 4.47 -9.32 -14.96
CA LEU A 18 4.17 -10.57 -15.65
C LEU A 18 4.85 -10.66 -17.02
N LEU A 19 4.84 -9.58 -17.80
CA LEU A 19 5.49 -9.51 -19.11
C LEU A 19 7.02 -9.66 -18.99
N VAL A 20 7.64 -8.95 -18.04
CA VAL A 20 9.09 -9.05 -17.81
C VAL A 20 9.48 -10.47 -17.41
N PHE A 21 8.73 -11.10 -16.50
CA PHE A 21 9.03 -12.47 -16.06
C PHE A 21 8.73 -13.52 -17.13
N SER A 22 7.69 -13.33 -17.93
CA SER A 22 7.43 -14.20 -19.08
C SER A 22 8.57 -14.13 -20.10
N ALA A 23 9.07 -12.93 -20.38
CA ALA A 23 10.22 -12.74 -21.26
C ALA A 23 11.50 -13.37 -20.66
N LEU A 24 11.75 -13.20 -19.36
CA LEU A 24 12.88 -13.80 -18.66
C LEU A 24 12.78 -15.34 -18.64
N GLY A 25 11.60 -15.88 -18.35
CA GLY A 25 11.35 -17.33 -18.42
C GLY A 25 11.57 -17.90 -19.81
N ALA A 26 11.09 -17.21 -20.84
CA ALA A 26 11.34 -17.57 -22.24
C ALA A 26 12.84 -17.50 -22.56
N TYR A 27 13.54 -16.46 -22.16
CA TYR A 27 14.99 -16.34 -22.37
C TYR A 27 15.76 -17.48 -21.70
N ILE A 28 15.42 -17.83 -20.45
CA ILE A 28 16.05 -18.96 -19.76
C ILE A 28 15.74 -20.28 -20.48
N GLY A 29 14.49 -20.51 -20.89
CA GLY A 29 14.08 -21.72 -21.58
C GLY A 29 14.75 -21.89 -22.96
N PHE A 30 14.79 -20.84 -23.76
CA PHE A 30 15.25 -20.90 -25.14
C PHE A 30 16.75 -20.60 -25.32
N ALA A 31 17.36 -19.77 -24.48
CA ALA A 31 18.76 -19.36 -24.64
C ALA A 31 19.69 -19.98 -23.57
N VAL A 32 19.32 -19.87 -22.28
CA VAL A 32 20.23 -20.30 -21.20
C VAL A 32 20.27 -21.82 -21.08
N ARG A 33 19.11 -22.49 -21.04
CA ARG A 33 19.02 -23.93 -20.86
C ARG A 33 19.80 -24.75 -21.89
N PRO A 34 19.62 -24.56 -23.22
CA PRO A 34 20.37 -25.34 -24.20
C PRO A 34 21.87 -25.06 -24.12
N ARG A 35 22.25 -23.80 -23.86
CA ARG A 35 23.68 -23.42 -23.74
C ARG A 35 24.33 -24.07 -22.51
N THR A 36 23.69 -24.04 -21.38
CA THR A 36 24.19 -24.68 -20.15
C THR A 36 24.26 -26.19 -20.32
N MET A 37 23.25 -26.84 -20.95
CA MET A 37 23.28 -28.27 -21.23
C MET A 37 24.42 -28.64 -22.15
N THR A 38 24.67 -27.85 -23.21
CA THR A 38 25.79 -28.10 -24.12
C THR A 38 27.13 -27.95 -23.40
N GLN A 39 27.30 -26.93 -22.58
CA GLN A 39 28.53 -26.72 -21.79
C GLN A 39 28.75 -27.87 -20.80
N THR A 40 27.69 -28.30 -20.08
CA THR A 40 27.78 -29.42 -19.14
C THR A 40 28.15 -30.72 -19.89
N ARG A 41 27.53 -31.02 -21.02
CA ARG A 41 27.88 -32.20 -21.84
C ARG A 41 29.33 -32.14 -22.31
N PHE A 42 29.79 -30.98 -22.75
CA PHE A 42 31.18 -30.79 -23.14
C PHE A 42 32.16 -31.02 -21.98
N ALA A 43 31.84 -30.49 -20.79
CA ALA A 43 32.65 -30.71 -19.60
C ALA A 43 32.70 -32.19 -19.21
N ILE A 44 31.56 -32.92 -19.29
CA ILE A 44 31.50 -34.37 -19.06
C ILE A 44 32.34 -35.09 -20.08
N SER A 45 32.24 -34.75 -21.37
CA SER A 45 33.03 -35.38 -22.42
C SER A 45 34.52 -35.22 -22.16
N GLN A 46 34.98 -34.04 -21.77
CA GLN A 46 36.41 -33.81 -21.42
C GLN A 46 36.86 -34.64 -20.20
N MET A 47 35.98 -34.78 -19.18
CA MET A 47 36.28 -35.62 -18.02
C MET A 47 36.39 -37.09 -18.40
N VAL A 48 35.49 -37.57 -19.26
CA VAL A 48 35.50 -38.93 -19.80
C VAL A 48 36.78 -39.19 -20.60
N GLU A 49 37.15 -38.27 -21.46
CA GLU A 49 38.39 -38.33 -22.23
C GLU A 49 39.62 -38.33 -21.31
N SER A 50 39.65 -37.47 -20.32
CA SER A 50 40.73 -37.45 -19.31
C SER A 50 40.87 -38.81 -18.59
N LYS A 51 39.74 -39.41 -18.26
CA LYS A 51 39.73 -40.75 -17.60
C LYS A 51 40.13 -41.87 -18.56
N ALA A 52 39.70 -41.81 -19.81
CA ALA A 52 40.15 -42.73 -20.85
C ALA A 52 41.68 -42.64 -21.02
N ASN A 53 42.23 -41.45 -20.98
CA ASN A 53 43.69 -41.21 -21.04
C ASN A 53 44.40 -41.79 -19.78
N GLU A 54 43.80 -41.69 -18.60
CA GLU A 54 44.36 -42.31 -17.40
C GLU A 54 44.45 -43.83 -17.50
N VAL A 55 43.37 -44.47 -18.02
CA VAL A 55 43.38 -45.91 -18.35
C VAL A 55 44.44 -46.21 -19.41
N SER A 56 44.53 -45.37 -20.43
CA SER A 56 45.53 -45.51 -21.49
C SER A 56 46.96 -45.47 -20.95
N MET A 57 47.24 -44.50 -20.08
CA MET A 57 48.56 -44.37 -19.44
C MET A 57 48.86 -45.55 -18.50
N TRP A 58 47.84 -46.11 -17.86
CA TRP A 58 48.01 -47.33 -17.06
C TRP A 58 48.39 -48.52 -17.94
N VAL A 59 47.70 -48.76 -19.06
CA VAL A 59 48.02 -49.78 -20.05
C VAL A 59 49.43 -49.57 -20.59
N LYS A 60 49.79 -48.36 -20.99
CA LYS A 60 51.11 -48.02 -21.50
C LYS A 60 52.23 -48.34 -20.49
N ARG A 61 52.01 -48.01 -19.23
CA ARG A 61 52.96 -48.31 -18.15
C ARG A 61 53.24 -49.81 -18.07
N MET A 62 52.18 -50.62 -18.11
CA MET A 62 52.30 -52.07 -18.10
C MET A 62 53.07 -52.55 -19.35
N ALA A 63 52.71 -52.09 -20.54
CA ALA A 63 53.37 -52.47 -21.76
C ALA A 63 54.88 -52.15 -21.73
N VAL A 64 55.29 -51.00 -21.20
CA VAL A 64 56.70 -50.63 -21.06
C VAL A 64 57.39 -51.54 -20.05
N GLU A 65 56.71 -51.84 -18.93
CA GLU A 65 57.27 -52.74 -17.88
C GLU A 65 57.53 -54.14 -18.44
N TYR A 66 56.52 -54.72 -19.11
CA TYR A 66 56.69 -56.06 -19.67
C TYR A 66 57.64 -56.10 -20.87
N ARG A 67 57.71 -55.02 -21.65
CA ARG A 67 58.76 -54.88 -22.68
C ARG A 67 60.16 -54.97 -22.08
N THR A 68 60.37 -54.30 -20.96
CA THR A 68 61.66 -54.31 -20.24
C THR A 68 62.00 -55.72 -19.71
N ILE A 69 60.97 -56.41 -19.18
CA ILE A 69 61.15 -57.79 -18.69
C ILE A 69 61.45 -58.72 -19.87
N ALA A 70 60.72 -58.63 -20.98
CA ALA A 70 60.92 -59.48 -22.17
C ALA A 70 62.30 -59.26 -22.81
N ALA A 71 62.92 -58.10 -22.64
CA ALA A 71 64.27 -57.79 -23.13
C ALA A 71 65.39 -58.39 -22.29
N ILE A 72 65.10 -59.08 -21.17
CA ILE A 72 66.09 -59.75 -20.36
C ILE A 72 66.68 -60.94 -21.17
N PRO A 73 68.00 -61.03 -21.31
CA PRO A 73 68.61 -62.05 -22.19
C PRO A 73 68.20 -63.50 -21.88
N ALA A 74 67.90 -63.84 -20.66
CA ALA A 74 67.46 -65.17 -20.25
C ALA A 74 66.12 -65.57 -20.91
N PHE A 75 65.19 -64.61 -21.14
CA PHE A 75 63.93 -64.92 -21.86
C PHE A 75 64.16 -65.09 -23.38
N SER A 76 65.17 -64.43 -23.94
CA SER A 76 65.55 -64.58 -25.34
C SER A 76 66.42 -65.83 -25.60
N SER A 77 67.08 -66.38 -24.59
CA SER A 77 67.82 -67.65 -24.71
C SER A 77 66.90 -68.87 -24.79
N MET A 78 65.65 -68.72 -24.35
CA MET A 78 64.63 -69.79 -24.31
C MET A 78 65.07 -71.04 -23.49
N ASP A 79 66.08 -70.88 -22.63
CA ASP A 79 66.43 -71.94 -21.68
C ASP A 79 65.52 -71.90 -20.46
N VAL A 80 64.66 -72.86 -20.37
CA VAL A 80 63.71 -72.96 -19.27
C VAL A 80 64.44 -72.97 -17.91
N ARG A 81 65.66 -73.46 -17.82
CA ARG A 81 66.43 -73.49 -16.59
C ARG A 81 66.86 -72.13 -16.10
N GLU A 82 67.07 -71.18 -17.03
CA GLU A 82 67.37 -69.82 -16.70
C GLU A 82 66.09 -69.00 -16.44
N ILE A 83 65.02 -69.29 -17.15
CA ILE A 83 63.74 -68.58 -17.10
C ILE A 83 62.97 -68.88 -15.81
N THR A 84 62.92 -70.12 -15.36
CA THR A 84 62.10 -70.54 -14.20
C THR A 84 62.48 -69.81 -12.90
N PRO A 85 63.75 -69.64 -12.53
CA PRO A 85 64.09 -68.85 -11.31
C PRO A 85 63.70 -67.39 -11.42
N LEU A 86 63.66 -66.84 -12.65
CA LEU A 86 63.21 -65.46 -12.90
C LEU A 86 61.72 -65.33 -12.73
N ILE A 87 60.90 -66.28 -13.18
CA ILE A 87 59.47 -66.29 -12.97
C ILE A 87 59.15 -66.25 -11.48
N ASP A 88 59.77 -67.14 -10.70
CA ASP A 88 59.56 -67.21 -9.26
C ASP A 88 59.97 -65.88 -8.60
N ARG A 89 61.11 -65.31 -9.01
CA ARG A 89 61.58 -64.05 -8.47
C ARG A 89 60.66 -62.86 -8.83
N PHE A 90 60.17 -62.78 -10.05
CA PHE A 90 59.23 -61.72 -10.46
C PHE A 90 57.89 -61.90 -9.74
N THR A 91 57.36 -63.11 -9.68
CA THR A 91 56.10 -63.37 -8.95
C THR A 91 56.22 -62.97 -7.49
N GLU A 92 57.34 -63.30 -6.82
CA GLU A 92 57.58 -62.93 -5.42
C GLU A 92 57.76 -61.42 -5.21
N LEU A 93 58.49 -60.75 -6.16
CA LEU A 93 58.74 -59.32 -6.10
C LEU A 93 57.44 -58.53 -6.27
N TYR A 94 56.56 -58.93 -7.16
CA TYR A 94 55.30 -58.28 -7.43
C TYR A 94 54.27 -58.58 -6.36
N LYS A 95 54.25 -59.81 -5.81
CA LYS A 95 53.44 -60.16 -4.65
C LYS A 95 53.79 -59.31 -3.40
N LYS A 96 55.09 -59.07 -3.18
CA LYS A 96 55.57 -58.19 -2.08
C LYS A 96 55.20 -56.74 -2.27
N LYS A 97 55.20 -56.24 -3.52
CA LYS A 97 54.76 -54.88 -3.83
C LYS A 97 53.24 -54.70 -3.74
N GLY A 98 52.49 -55.80 -3.69
CA GLY A 98 51.04 -55.80 -3.46
C GLY A 98 50.19 -55.16 -4.55
N GLU A 99 50.79 -54.83 -5.70
CA GLU A 99 50.12 -53.77 -6.50
C GLU A 99 49.81 -54.06 -7.94
N THR A 100 50.53 -54.92 -8.66
CA THR A 100 50.36 -54.94 -10.15
C THR A 100 50.12 -56.27 -10.78
N MET A 101 50.44 -57.39 -10.11
CA MET A 101 50.42 -58.71 -10.72
C MET A 101 50.21 -59.79 -9.68
N GLU A 102 49.38 -60.79 -9.94
CA GLU A 102 49.24 -61.97 -9.06
C GLU A 102 50.19 -63.09 -9.43
N THR A 103 50.33 -63.37 -10.72
CA THR A 103 51.24 -64.42 -11.25
C THR A 103 51.95 -63.92 -12.50
N PHE A 104 53.16 -64.39 -12.65
CA PHE A 104 53.95 -64.17 -13.87
C PHE A 104 54.28 -65.55 -14.43
N SER A 105 54.14 -65.69 -15.75
CA SER A 105 54.37 -66.97 -16.42
C SER A 105 55.06 -66.77 -17.77
N TYR A 106 55.72 -67.78 -18.21
CA TYR A 106 56.34 -67.88 -19.52
C TYR A 106 55.67 -68.96 -20.31
N ILE A 107 55.34 -68.70 -21.59
CA ILE A 107 54.64 -69.62 -22.48
C ILE A 107 55.51 -69.80 -23.73
N GLY A 108 56.00 -71.01 -23.92
CA GLY A 108 56.77 -71.32 -25.08
C GLY A 108 55.93 -71.52 -26.35
N LYS A 109 56.55 -71.54 -27.51
CA LYS A 109 55.93 -71.76 -28.85
C LYS A 109 55.04 -73.03 -28.89
N ASN A 110 55.41 -74.04 -28.11
CA ASN A 110 54.70 -75.28 -28.05
C ASN A 110 53.47 -75.27 -27.10
N GLY A 111 53.10 -74.05 -26.58
CA GLY A 111 51.95 -73.88 -25.69
C GLY A 111 52.18 -74.29 -24.22
N PHE A 112 53.35 -74.71 -23.88
CA PHE A 112 53.66 -75.01 -22.46
C PHE A 112 53.86 -73.71 -21.70
N CYS A 113 53.10 -73.58 -20.63
CA CYS A 113 53.13 -72.43 -19.74
C CYS A 113 53.81 -72.76 -18.41
N TRP A 114 54.88 -72.10 -18.06
CA TRP A 114 55.56 -72.18 -16.78
C TRP A 114 55.11 -71.07 -15.86
N ILE A 115 54.33 -71.47 -14.87
CA ILE A 115 53.76 -70.52 -13.87
C ILE A 115 54.75 -70.33 -12.70
N ASN A 116 55.50 -71.38 -12.40
CA ASN A 116 56.56 -71.37 -11.45
C ASN A 116 57.51 -72.55 -11.72
N SER A 117 58.52 -72.75 -10.90
CA SER A 117 59.47 -73.85 -11.08
C SER A 117 58.88 -75.28 -11.01
N SER A 118 57.66 -75.43 -10.47
CA SER A 118 57.01 -76.69 -10.21
C SER A 118 55.73 -76.98 -11.01
N ALA A 119 55.13 -75.94 -11.62
CA ALA A 119 53.87 -76.02 -12.32
C ALA A 119 54.03 -75.70 -13.82
N VAL A 120 53.61 -76.63 -14.68
CA VAL A 120 53.57 -76.48 -16.10
C VAL A 120 52.20 -76.84 -16.61
N GLU A 121 51.56 -76.01 -17.35
CA GLU A 121 50.26 -76.20 -17.97
C GLU A 121 50.36 -76.08 -19.49
N ASN A 122 49.58 -76.84 -20.24
CA ASN A 122 49.54 -76.76 -21.70
C ASN A 122 48.34 -75.89 -22.12
N LEU A 123 48.64 -74.76 -22.73
CA LEU A 123 47.65 -73.78 -23.15
C LEU A 123 47.37 -73.83 -24.67
N MET A 124 47.84 -74.77 -25.42
CA MET A 124 47.68 -74.88 -26.88
C MET A 124 46.23 -74.79 -27.36
N ASP A 125 45.33 -75.35 -26.59
CA ASP A 125 43.89 -75.40 -26.88
C ASP A 125 43.11 -74.22 -26.30
N HIS A 126 43.80 -73.33 -25.57
CA HIS A 126 43.16 -72.15 -24.97
C HIS A 126 43.02 -71.03 -26.03
N THR A 127 41.81 -70.53 -26.21
CA THR A 127 41.46 -69.51 -27.22
C THR A 127 42.27 -68.23 -27.04
N ASP A 128 42.48 -67.82 -25.78
CA ASP A 128 43.23 -66.60 -25.46
C ASP A 128 44.71 -66.69 -25.84
N TYR A 129 45.32 -67.85 -25.63
CA TYR A 129 46.69 -68.11 -26.07
C TYR A 129 46.81 -68.12 -27.60
N GLN A 130 45.89 -68.77 -28.31
CA GLN A 130 45.87 -68.82 -29.76
C GLN A 130 45.70 -67.39 -30.33
N GLN A 131 44.80 -66.62 -29.77
CA GLN A 131 44.61 -65.23 -30.15
C GLN A 131 45.86 -64.39 -29.88
N ALA A 132 46.50 -64.53 -28.71
CA ALA A 132 47.72 -63.84 -28.34
C ALA A 132 48.89 -64.18 -29.23
N TYR A 133 49.01 -65.43 -29.66
CA TYR A 133 50.11 -65.88 -30.51
C TYR A 133 49.92 -65.44 -31.96
N GLN A 134 48.69 -65.49 -32.48
CA GLN A 134 48.36 -65.20 -33.87
C GLN A 134 48.23 -63.69 -34.17
N ASN A 135 47.96 -62.88 -33.17
CA ASN A 135 47.72 -61.45 -33.37
C ASN A 135 49.03 -60.67 -33.50
N ASP A 136 49.14 -59.77 -34.49
CA ASP A 136 50.31 -58.94 -34.71
C ASP A 136 50.46 -57.71 -33.82
N ARG A 137 49.60 -57.56 -32.81
CA ARG A 137 49.70 -56.46 -31.84
C ARG A 137 50.92 -56.58 -30.95
N GLU A 138 51.42 -55.45 -30.45
CA GLU A 138 52.57 -55.38 -29.55
C GLU A 138 52.32 -56.18 -28.27
N PHE A 139 51.09 -56.20 -27.74
CA PHE A 139 50.64 -56.97 -26.59
C PHE A 139 49.12 -57.23 -26.68
N ILE A 140 48.62 -58.16 -25.87
CA ILE A 140 47.21 -58.49 -25.80
C ILE A 140 46.76 -58.54 -24.33
N LEU A 141 45.56 -57.98 -24.07
CA LEU A 141 44.84 -58.11 -22.84
C LEU A 141 43.62 -59.01 -23.04
N SER A 142 43.49 -60.04 -22.18
CA SER A 142 42.31 -60.93 -22.22
C SER A 142 41.08 -60.26 -21.62
N LEU A 143 39.92 -60.83 -21.86
CA LEU A 143 38.76 -60.57 -21.05
C LEU A 143 39.02 -60.98 -19.59
N PRO A 144 38.31 -60.42 -18.60
CA PRO A 144 38.42 -60.83 -17.21
C PRO A 144 38.08 -62.32 -17.03
N VAL A 145 38.96 -63.02 -16.40
CA VAL A 145 38.79 -64.45 -16.05
C VAL A 145 38.89 -64.61 -14.54
N THR A 146 38.17 -65.58 -14.01
CA THR A 146 38.24 -65.89 -12.55
C THR A 146 39.38 -66.89 -12.33
N ASN A 147 40.36 -66.48 -11.52
CA ASN A 147 41.44 -67.31 -11.13
C ASN A 147 41.01 -68.41 -10.09
N PRO A 148 41.85 -69.42 -9.80
CA PRO A 148 41.56 -70.41 -8.80
C PRO A 148 41.31 -69.84 -7.37
N GLU A 149 41.77 -68.66 -7.09
CA GLU A 149 41.52 -67.93 -5.83
C GLU A 149 40.18 -67.13 -5.83
N HIS A 150 39.34 -67.33 -6.83
CA HIS A 150 38.06 -66.64 -7.04
C HIS A 150 38.20 -65.12 -7.24
N ARG A 151 39.34 -64.67 -7.71
CA ARG A 151 39.58 -63.26 -8.07
C ARG A 151 39.46 -63.06 -9.58
N GLN A 152 38.91 -61.93 -9.98
CA GLN A 152 38.88 -61.56 -11.38
C GLN A 152 40.25 -60.97 -11.77
N VAL A 153 40.88 -61.59 -12.77
CA VAL A 153 42.16 -61.16 -13.33
C VAL A 153 42.05 -60.99 -14.86
N MET A 154 42.84 -60.16 -15.42
CA MET A 154 43.09 -60.07 -16.88
C MET A 154 44.44 -60.63 -17.14
N LEU A 155 44.58 -61.37 -18.22
CA LEU A 155 45.86 -61.91 -18.65
C LEU A 155 46.49 -60.94 -19.66
N PHE A 156 47.67 -60.44 -19.31
CA PHE A 156 48.47 -59.57 -20.14
C PHE A 156 49.51 -60.40 -20.85
N TYR A 157 49.41 -60.52 -22.19
CA TYR A 157 50.35 -61.28 -23.00
C TYR A 157 51.31 -60.37 -23.74
N TYR A 158 52.61 -60.51 -23.53
CA TYR A 158 53.66 -59.77 -24.20
C TYR A 158 54.56 -60.71 -24.98
N PRO A 159 54.75 -60.49 -26.33
CA PRO A 159 55.55 -61.41 -27.14
C PRO A 159 57.04 -61.27 -26.88
N ILE A 160 57.74 -62.42 -26.87
CA ILE A 160 59.19 -62.50 -26.93
C ILE A 160 59.53 -62.78 -28.35
N LEU A 161 60.33 -61.89 -28.95
CA LEU A 161 60.76 -62.01 -30.33
C LEU A 161 62.12 -62.68 -30.33
N GLY A 162 62.30 -63.70 -31.19
CA GLY A 162 63.57 -64.29 -31.43
C GLY A 162 64.48 -63.39 -32.27
N SER A 163 65.71 -63.83 -32.58
CA SER A 163 66.72 -63.13 -33.38
C SER A 163 66.24 -62.76 -34.78
N THR A 164 65.28 -63.50 -35.31
CA THR A 164 64.65 -63.29 -36.62
C THR A 164 63.43 -62.32 -36.58
N GLY A 165 63.05 -61.78 -35.43
CA GLY A 165 61.86 -60.95 -35.27
C GLY A 165 60.55 -61.75 -35.25
N ILE A 166 60.58 -63.09 -35.21
CA ILE A 166 59.43 -63.98 -35.14
C ILE A 166 59.08 -64.19 -33.64
N LYS A 167 57.78 -64.26 -33.34
CA LYS A 167 57.30 -64.58 -31.98
C LYS A 167 57.70 -66.04 -31.67
N GLU A 168 58.51 -66.18 -30.64
CA GLU A 168 58.98 -67.53 -30.23
C GLU A 168 58.41 -67.95 -28.84
N ALA A 169 57.99 -66.96 -28.05
CA ALA A 169 57.37 -67.17 -26.77
C ALA A 169 56.49 -65.99 -26.37
N LEU A 170 55.72 -66.15 -25.32
CA LEU A 170 54.94 -65.08 -24.67
C LEU A 170 55.27 -65.01 -23.18
N ILE A 171 55.33 -63.81 -22.65
CA ILE A 171 55.19 -63.53 -21.22
C ILE A 171 53.72 -63.35 -20.97
N CYS A 172 53.21 -64.00 -19.92
CA CYS A 172 51.84 -63.80 -19.46
C CYS A 172 51.85 -63.37 -17.99
N ALA A 173 51.13 -62.29 -17.74
CA ALA A 173 50.95 -61.80 -16.38
C ALA A 173 49.46 -61.73 -16.03
N ALA A 174 49.08 -62.27 -14.89
CA ALA A 174 47.73 -62.15 -14.35
C ALA A 174 47.58 -60.86 -13.54
N ILE A 175 46.84 -59.91 -14.07
CA ILE A 175 46.65 -58.56 -13.49
C ILE A 175 45.27 -58.49 -12.85
N PRO A 176 45.16 -58.18 -11.56
CA PRO A 176 43.86 -58.04 -10.88
C PRO A 176 43.02 -56.91 -11.47
N THR A 177 41.76 -57.19 -11.85
CA THR A 177 40.82 -56.16 -12.36
C THR A 177 40.53 -55.08 -11.38
N VAL A 178 40.73 -55.35 -10.07
CA VAL A 178 40.55 -54.38 -8.97
C VAL A 178 41.33 -53.07 -9.24
N ARG A 179 42.52 -53.14 -9.80
CA ARG A 179 43.33 -51.98 -10.13
C ARG A 179 42.72 -51.09 -11.21
N LEU A 180 42.17 -51.69 -12.22
CA LEU A 180 41.45 -50.94 -13.25
C LEU A 180 40.14 -50.38 -12.68
N LYS A 181 39.46 -51.16 -11.84
CA LYS A 181 38.25 -50.70 -11.13
C LYS A 181 38.56 -49.50 -10.20
N GLU A 182 39.74 -49.45 -9.56
CA GLU A 182 40.18 -48.31 -8.74
C GLU A 182 40.44 -47.03 -9.60
N ILE A 183 40.82 -47.14 -10.85
CA ILE A 183 40.98 -46.01 -11.79
C ILE A 183 39.59 -45.53 -12.27
N VAL A 184 38.68 -46.47 -12.54
CA VAL A 184 37.39 -46.23 -13.17
C VAL A 184 36.32 -45.75 -12.19
N ASN A 185 36.19 -46.41 -11.01
CA ASN A 185 35.10 -46.19 -10.07
C ASN A 185 35.19 -44.98 -9.12
N PRO A 186 36.38 -44.48 -8.73
CA PRO A 186 36.45 -43.46 -7.67
C PRO A 186 35.85 -42.10 -8.04
N VAL A 187 35.72 -41.83 -9.34
CA VAL A 187 35.21 -40.52 -9.81
C VAL A 187 33.84 -40.72 -10.43
N GLN A 188 32.81 -40.44 -9.62
CA GLN A 188 31.45 -40.32 -10.14
C GLN A 188 31.38 -39.02 -10.99
N ILE A 189 31.65 -39.15 -12.28
CA ILE A 189 31.50 -38.03 -13.22
C ILE A 189 30.03 -37.64 -13.26
N TYR A 190 29.68 -36.54 -12.64
CA TYR A 190 28.29 -36.04 -12.56
C TYR A 190 27.29 -37.14 -12.07
N GLU A 191 27.62 -37.81 -10.98
CA GLU A 191 26.80 -38.91 -10.44
C GLU A 191 26.55 -40.07 -11.44
N GLY A 192 27.29 -40.05 -12.55
CA GLY A 192 27.22 -41.09 -13.57
C GLY A 192 27.96 -42.35 -13.18
N ARG A 193 27.70 -43.40 -13.92
CA ARG A 193 28.38 -44.71 -13.77
C ARG A 193 29.37 -44.88 -14.87
N SER A 194 30.61 -45.26 -14.53
CA SER A 194 31.70 -45.41 -15.45
C SER A 194 32.17 -46.85 -15.53
N TRP A 195 32.54 -47.31 -16.70
CA TRP A 195 33.10 -48.63 -16.93
C TRP A 195 34.01 -48.65 -18.16
N VAL A 196 34.82 -49.71 -18.29
CA VAL A 196 35.59 -50.03 -19.50
C VAL A 196 35.00 -51.27 -20.11
N MET A 197 34.89 -51.27 -21.45
CA MET A 197 34.46 -52.43 -22.21
C MET A 197 35.26 -52.52 -23.53
N THR A 198 35.18 -53.67 -24.18
CA THR A 198 35.74 -53.86 -25.53
C THR A 198 34.85 -53.17 -26.58
N ARG A 199 35.40 -52.90 -27.78
CA ARG A 199 34.58 -52.48 -28.94
C ARG A 199 33.55 -53.54 -29.36
N ASN A 200 33.75 -54.80 -28.96
CA ASN A 200 32.79 -55.88 -29.15
C ASN A 200 31.72 -55.89 -28.06
N LYS A 201 31.74 -54.92 -27.12
CA LYS A 201 30.76 -54.75 -26.02
C LYS A 201 30.92 -55.75 -24.88
N ASP A 202 32.09 -56.40 -24.75
CA ASP A 202 32.40 -57.22 -23.59
C ASP A 202 32.82 -56.32 -22.42
N LEU A 203 32.22 -56.55 -21.23
CA LEU A 203 32.47 -55.74 -20.04
C LEU A 203 33.79 -56.15 -19.38
N ILE A 204 34.61 -55.17 -18.97
CA ILE A 204 35.92 -55.40 -18.36
C ILE A 204 35.90 -55.08 -16.86
N THR A 205 35.29 -53.95 -16.45
CA THR A 205 35.35 -53.47 -15.08
C THR A 205 34.07 -53.72 -14.30
N THR A 206 33.02 -54.22 -14.94
CA THR A 206 31.68 -54.39 -14.37
C THR A 206 31.14 -55.75 -14.70
N ASP A 207 30.46 -56.37 -13.75
CA ASP A 207 29.82 -57.66 -13.96
C ASP A 207 28.55 -57.49 -14.80
N GLU A 208 28.26 -58.49 -15.67
CA GLU A 208 27.13 -58.44 -16.61
C GLU A 208 25.76 -58.27 -15.90
N GLU A 209 25.53 -59.06 -14.84
CA GLU A 209 24.29 -58.99 -14.11
C GLU A 209 24.05 -57.61 -13.49
N TYR A 210 25.06 -57.07 -12.81
CA TYR A 210 24.98 -55.73 -12.23
C TYR A 210 24.78 -54.67 -13.31
N PHE A 211 25.46 -54.81 -14.46
CA PHE A 211 25.38 -53.86 -15.55
C PHE A 211 23.98 -53.75 -16.15
N VAL A 212 23.37 -54.91 -16.45
CA VAL A 212 22.04 -54.98 -17.08
C VAL A 212 20.95 -54.46 -16.14
N GLU A 213 21.07 -54.78 -14.85
CA GLU A 213 20.09 -54.33 -13.86
C GLU A 213 20.21 -52.83 -13.53
N ASN A 214 21.42 -52.31 -13.50
CA ASN A 214 21.68 -51.01 -12.88
C ASN A 214 22.20 -49.92 -13.84
N VAL A 215 22.75 -50.29 -15.01
CA VAL A 215 23.39 -49.32 -15.89
C VAL A 215 22.63 -49.22 -17.22
N LEU A 216 22.68 -50.22 -18.04
CA LEU A 216 22.10 -50.19 -19.38
C LEU A 216 21.62 -51.59 -19.78
N SER A 217 20.45 -51.66 -20.41
CA SER A 217 19.96 -52.97 -20.92
C SER A 217 20.79 -53.45 -22.09
N ARG A 218 20.96 -54.79 -22.23
CA ARG A 218 21.75 -55.38 -23.32
C ARG A 218 21.26 -55.01 -24.72
N PRO A 219 19.93 -55.04 -25.01
CA PRO A 219 19.44 -54.59 -26.32
C PRO A 219 19.85 -53.14 -26.67
N THR A 220 19.77 -52.23 -25.68
CA THR A 220 20.17 -50.81 -25.88
C THR A 220 21.67 -50.69 -26.18
N LEU A 221 22.49 -51.49 -25.48
CA LEU A 221 23.94 -51.51 -25.75
C LEU A 221 24.23 -52.08 -27.14
N ASP A 222 23.49 -53.12 -27.56
CA ASP A 222 23.72 -53.82 -28.85
C ASP A 222 23.34 -52.97 -30.06
N GLU A 223 22.46 -52.00 -29.92
CA GLU A 223 22.12 -51.02 -30.95
C GLU A 223 23.24 -49.98 -31.24
N LEU A 224 24.19 -49.80 -30.30
CA LEU A 224 25.23 -48.79 -30.44
C LEU A 224 26.41 -49.34 -31.25
N ASP A 225 26.90 -48.53 -32.18
CA ASP A 225 28.13 -48.85 -32.95
C ASP A 225 29.38 -48.37 -32.21
N MET A 226 29.99 -49.29 -31.43
CA MET A 226 31.22 -49.00 -30.69
C MET A 226 32.49 -49.12 -31.55
N ARG A 227 32.39 -49.74 -32.72
CA ARG A 227 33.54 -49.97 -33.59
C ARG A 227 33.97 -48.73 -34.37
N SER A 228 33.02 -47.84 -34.63
CA SER A 228 33.28 -46.60 -35.37
C SER A 228 33.90 -45.49 -34.52
N ILE A 229 34.01 -45.67 -33.18
CA ILE A 229 34.46 -44.62 -32.26
C ILE A 229 35.97 -44.43 -32.37
N THR A 230 36.38 -43.30 -32.95
CA THR A 230 37.78 -42.88 -33.09
C THR A 230 38.14 -41.72 -32.18
N SER A 231 37.15 -40.99 -31.68
CA SER A 231 37.27 -39.87 -30.75
C SER A 231 36.15 -39.93 -29.72
N SER A 232 36.18 -39.07 -28.73
CA SER A 232 35.11 -38.96 -27.75
C SER A 232 33.78 -38.67 -28.42
N ASP A 233 32.73 -39.46 -28.11
CA ASP A 233 31.38 -39.38 -28.67
C ASP A 233 30.31 -39.52 -27.58
N GLN A 234 29.07 -39.22 -27.95
CA GLN A 234 27.95 -39.28 -27.02
C GLN A 234 26.67 -39.81 -27.66
N PHE A 235 26.01 -40.72 -26.99
CA PHE A 235 24.79 -41.39 -27.45
C PHE A 235 23.65 -41.10 -26.47
N ARG A 236 22.46 -40.78 -26.99
CA ARG A 236 21.25 -40.70 -26.16
C ARG A 236 20.67 -42.08 -26.02
N VAL A 237 20.53 -42.52 -24.78
CA VAL A 237 20.05 -43.86 -24.44
C VAL A 237 19.03 -43.80 -23.33
N ARG A 238 18.39 -44.92 -23.01
CA ARG A 238 17.63 -45.11 -21.79
C ARG A 238 18.41 -46.00 -20.84
N ASP A 239 18.51 -45.58 -19.58
CA ASP A 239 19.13 -46.38 -18.55
C ASP A 239 18.33 -47.69 -18.25
N ALA A 240 18.86 -48.56 -17.41
CA ALA A 240 18.20 -49.79 -17.01
C ALA A 240 16.80 -49.55 -16.36
N GLN A 241 16.52 -48.37 -15.81
CA GLN A 241 15.24 -47.97 -15.25
C GLN A 241 14.33 -47.24 -16.26
N GLY A 242 14.71 -47.17 -17.53
CA GLY A 242 13.94 -46.53 -18.59
C GLY A 242 14.03 -45.01 -18.63
N LYS A 243 14.86 -44.36 -17.78
CA LYS A 243 15.07 -42.90 -17.78
C LYS A 243 16.00 -42.47 -18.90
N GLN A 244 15.77 -41.26 -19.42
CA GLN A 244 16.67 -40.68 -20.42
C GLN A 244 18.04 -40.40 -19.82
N ALA A 245 19.07 -40.85 -20.50
CA ALA A 245 20.47 -40.71 -20.12
C ALA A 245 21.33 -40.46 -21.36
N THR A 246 22.49 -39.87 -21.16
CA THR A 246 23.50 -39.68 -22.18
C THR A 246 24.69 -40.60 -21.83
N LEU A 247 25.05 -41.48 -22.76
CA LEU A 247 26.26 -42.29 -22.72
C LEU A 247 27.39 -41.53 -23.38
N PHE A 248 28.43 -41.23 -22.63
CA PHE A 248 29.68 -40.65 -23.11
C PHE A 248 30.70 -41.79 -23.28
N VAL A 249 31.35 -41.80 -24.41
CA VAL A 249 32.33 -42.83 -24.78
C VAL A 249 33.60 -42.19 -25.24
N SER A 250 34.77 -42.70 -24.82
CA SER A 250 36.08 -42.25 -25.29
C SER A 250 36.97 -43.46 -25.51
N PRO A 251 37.73 -43.51 -26.64
CA PRO A 251 38.64 -44.60 -26.92
C PRO A 251 39.84 -44.58 -25.95
N VAL A 252 40.35 -45.78 -25.59
CA VAL A 252 41.62 -45.94 -24.88
C VAL A 252 42.74 -46.01 -25.88
N THR A 253 43.48 -44.91 -26.08
CA THR A 253 44.41 -44.71 -27.20
C THR A 253 45.54 -45.74 -27.27
N GLU A 254 46.04 -46.23 -26.14
CA GLU A 254 47.12 -47.23 -26.10
C GLU A 254 46.63 -48.69 -26.30
N TYR A 255 45.30 -48.88 -26.29
CA TYR A 255 44.68 -50.19 -26.56
C TYR A 255 43.36 -50.03 -27.32
N ASP A 256 43.44 -49.95 -28.62
CA ASP A 256 42.33 -49.57 -29.52
C ASP A 256 41.07 -50.44 -29.37
N ASP A 257 41.15 -51.59 -28.73
CA ASP A 257 40.01 -52.45 -28.52
C ASP A 257 39.14 -52.03 -27.36
N TRP A 258 39.64 -51.12 -26.52
CA TRP A 258 38.94 -50.68 -25.33
C TRP A 258 38.33 -49.27 -25.51
N VAL A 259 37.16 -49.12 -24.90
CA VAL A 259 36.49 -47.85 -24.76
C VAL A 259 36.13 -47.62 -23.30
N PHE A 260 36.34 -46.38 -22.85
CA PHE A 260 35.89 -45.93 -21.55
C PHE A 260 34.53 -45.30 -21.72
N CYS A 261 33.56 -45.72 -20.91
CA CYS A 261 32.16 -45.32 -20.97
C CYS A 261 31.73 -44.69 -19.66
N THR A 262 30.88 -43.69 -19.76
CA THR A 262 30.18 -43.09 -18.62
C THR A 262 28.72 -42.77 -18.96
N LEU A 263 27.80 -43.34 -18.21
CA LEU A 263 26.36 -43.07 -18.34
C LEU A 263 25.95 -42.02 -17.35
N VAL A 264 25.40 -40.90 -17.82
CA VAL A 264 24.88 -39.81 -16.97
C VAL A 264 23.42 -39.56 -17.31
N GLN A 265 22.55 -39.56 -16.30
CA GLN A 265 21.13 -39.25 -16.51
C GLN A 265 20.95 -37.80 -16.95
N ASP A 266 20.06 -37.54 -17.93
CA ASP A 266 19.77 -36.19 -18.45
C ASP A 266 19.20 -35.27 -17.36
N SER A 267 18.53 -35.80 -16.33
CA SER A 267 18.07 -35.07 -15.16
C SER A 267 19.21 -34.45 -14.35
N VAL A 268 20.35 -35.12 -14.27
CA VAL A 268 21.55 -34.62 -13.59
C VAL A 268 22.22 -33.52 -14.43
N ILE A 269 22.32 -33.74 -15.75
CA ILE A 269 22.85 -32.73 -16.68
C ILE A 269 22.02 -31.45 -16.62
N GLY A 270 20.69 -31.55 -16.46
CA GLY A 270 19.76 -30.44 -16.36
C GLY A 270 19.62 -29.80 -14.97
N ARG A 271 20.21 -30.37 -13.91
CA ARG A 271 20.01 -29.96 -12.51
C ARG A 271 20.38 -28.49 -12.28
N SER A 272 21.48 -28.03 -12.80
CA SER A 272 21.92 -26.64 -12.70
C SER A 272 20.90 -25.66 -13.28
N THR A 273 20.30 -26.01 -14.41
CA THR A 273 19.25 -25.18 -15.05
C THR A 273 17.97 -25.15 -14.20
N HIS A 274 17.63 -26.26 -13.57
CA HIS A 274 16.46 -26.35 -12.69
C HIS A 274 16.63 -25.48 -11.44
N GLN A 275 17.81 -25.46 -10.84
CA GLN A 275 18.14 -24.56 -9.71
C GLN A 275 18.03 -23.08 -10.12
N ILE A 276 18.49 -22.72 -11.32
CA ILE A 276 18.36 -21.35 -11.85
C ILE A 276 16.86 -21.00 -11.99
N LEU A 277 16.03 -21.89 -12.53
CA LEU A 277 14.60 -21.66 -12.68
C LEU A 277 13.90 -21.48 -11.34
N ILE A 278 14.23 -22.29 -10.33
CA ILE A 278 13.70 -22.12 -8.96
C ILE A 278 14.11 -20.77 -8.39
N GLY A 279 15.38 -20.37 -8.54
CA GLY A 279 15.87 -19.07 -8.09
C GLY A 279 15.10 -17.90 -8.72
N VAL A 280 14.85 -17.98 -10.04
CA VAL A 280 14.04 -16.98 -10.76
C VAL A 280 12.59 -16.96 -10.29
N LEU A 281 12.00 -18.12 -10.01
CA LEU A 281 10.64 -18.21 -9.47
C LEU A 281 10.54 -17.57 -8.08
N ILE A 282 11.52 -17.83 -7.21
CA ILE A 282 11.58 -17.18 -5.88
C ILE A 282 11.71 -15.67 -6.03
N LEU A 283 12.62 -15.20 -6.90
CA LEU A 283 12.78 -13.77 -7.18
C LEU A 283 11.47 -13.15 -7.69
N PHE A 284 10.74 -13.85 -8.56
CA PHE A 284 9.43 -13.40 -9.02
C PHE A 284 8.43 -13.24 -7.87
N CYS A 285 8.31 -14.23 -6.99
CA CYS A 285 7.43 -14.16 -5.85
C CYS A 285 7.77 -12.97 -4.92
N VAL A 286 9.06 -12.74 -4.68
CA VAL A 286 9.53 -11.61 -3.86
C VAL A 286 9.17 -10.28 -4.52
N LEU A 287 9.44 -10.12 -5.80
CA LEU A 287 9.11 -8.89 -6.54
C LEU A 287 7.59 -8.66 -6.63
N LEU A 288 6.79 -9.71 -6.76
CA LEU A 288 5.34 -9.63 -6.73
C LEU A 288 4.84 -9.14 -5.36
N LEU A 289 5.41 -9.66 -4.28
CA LEU A 289 5.12 -9.18 -2.93
C LEU A 289 5.48 -7.68 -2.76
N ILE A 290 6.67 -7.29 -3.22
CA ILE A 290 7.10 -5.88 -3.20
C ILE A 290 6.13 -5.00 -4.00
N ASN A 291 5.69 -5.42 -5.18
CA ASN A 291 4.70 -4.69 -5.98
C ASN A 291 3.36 -4.50 -5.24
N ILE A 292 2.89 -5.54 -4.54
CA ILE A 292 1.67 -5.44 -3.71
C ILE A 292 1.85 -4.41 -2.60
N VAL A 293 2.99 -4.44 -1.90
CA VAL A 293 3.31 -3.49 -0.82
C VAL A 293 3.40 -2.06 -1.37
N ILE A 294 4.13 -1.85 -2.48
CA ILE A 294 4.23 -0.53 -3.13
C ILE A 294 2.84 -0.05 -3.58
N GLY A 295 2.03 -0.91 -4.21
CA GLY A 295 0.68 -0.57 -4.62
C GLY A 295 -0.23 -0.19 -3.44
N ALA A 296 -0.13 -0.91 -2.32
CA ALA A 296 -0.86 -0.59 -1.10
C ALA A 296 -0.39 0.75 -0.48
N SER A 297 0.91 1.00 -0.47
CA SER A 297 1.50 2.25 0.01
C SER A 297 1.07 3.45 -0.83
N LEU A 298 1.13 3.35 -2.16
CA LEU A 298 0.64 4.40 -3.07
C LEU A 298 -0.83 4.75 -2.84
N VAL A 299 -1.67 3.75 -2.53
CA VAL A 299 -3.08 3.99 -2.19
C VAL A 299 -3.21 4.81 -0.90
N GLN A 300 -2.40 4.53 0.11
CA GLN A 300 -2.47 5.23 1.39
C GLN A 300 -1.87 6.65 1.29
N TRP A 301 -0.73 6.80 0.65
CA TRP A 301 0.03 8.05 0.65
C TRP A 301 -0.44 9.05 -0.41
N VAL A 302 -0.98 8.59 -1.53
CA VAL A 302 -1.40 9.48 -2.63
C VAL A 302 -2.92 9.49 -2.80
N LEU A 303 -3.56 8.34 -2.97
CA LEU A 303 -4.99 8.28 -3.30
C LEU A 303 -5.91 8.63 -2.14
N LYS A 304 -5.55 8.29 -0.90
CA LYS A 304 -6.38 8.58 0.28
C LYS A 304 -6.48 10.08 0.56
N PRO A 305 -5.37 10.86 0.60
CA PRO A 305 -5.41 12.31 0.73
C PRO A 305 -6.21 13.01 -0.37
N ILE A 306 -5.99 12.63 -1.64
CA ILE A 306 -6.72 13.21 -2.77
C ILE A 306 -8.23 12.98 -2.66
N ARG A 307 -8.67 11.79 -2.26
CA ARG A 307 -10.09 11.50 -2.04
C ARG A 307 -10.66 12.28 -0.85
N ALA A 308 -9.88 12.46 0.20
CA ALA A 308 -10.28 13.28 1.35
C ALA A 308 -10.50 14.73 0.91
N LEU A 309 -9.59 15.30 0.12
CA LEU A 309 -9.72 16.64 -0.45
C LEU A 309 -10.95 16.74 -1.35
N GLN A 310 -11.16 15.78 -2.26
CA GLN A 310 -12.34 15.73 -3.12
C GLN A 310 -13.65 15.67 -2.29
N GLY A 311 -13.65 14.91 -1.20
CA GLY A 311 -14.80 14.84 -0.28
C GLY A 311 -15.07 16.17 0.43
N ARG A 312 -14.03 16.95 0.76
CA ARG A 312 -14.18 18.30 1.34
C ARG A 312 -14.75 19.27 0.29
N MET A 313 -14.22 19.25 -0.93
CA MET A 313 -14.74 20.06 -2.03
C MET A 313 -16.24 19.81 -2.29
N LYS A 314 -16.66 18.54 -2.25
CA LYS A 314 -18.08 18.21 -2.41
C LYS A 314 -18.96 18.76 -1.30
N LYS A 315 -18.48 18.79 -0.05
CA LYS A 315 -19.23 19.39 1.07
C LYS A 315 -19.42 20.90 0.89
N VAL A 316 -18.41 21.60 0.33
CA VAL A 316 -18.53 23.02 -0.02
C VAL A 316 -19.56 23.22 -1.12
N GLU A 317 -19.59 22.37 -2.15
CA GLU A 317 -20.63 22.36 -3.19
C GLU A 317 -22.03 22.17 -2.59
N GLU A 318 -22.16 21.35 -1.55
CA GLU A 318 -23.41 21.11 -0.79
C GLU A 318 -23.73 22.24 0.21
N GLY A 319 -22.91 23.32 0.26
CA GLY A 319 -23.16 24.50 1.07
C GLY A 319 -22.46 24.54 2.43
N THR A 320 -21.62 23.56 2.76
CA THR A 320 -20.90 23.48 4.04
C THR A 320 -19.57 24.23 3.92
N LEU A 321 -19.51 25.47 4.37
CA LEU A 321 -18.34 26.35 4.25
C LEU A 321 -17.26 26.16 5.32
N ASP A 322 -17.48 25.30 6.32
CA ASP A 322 -16.47 24.96 7.33
C ASP A 322 -15.66 23.69 6.96
N ALA A 323 -15.74 23.24 5.72
CA ALA A 323 -15.15 22.01 5.25
C ALA A 323 -13.64 22.15 4.92
N TYR A 324 -12.86 22.71 5.84
CA TYR A 324 -11.40 22.82 5.68
C TYR A 324 -10.73 21.46 5.54
N TYR A 325 -9.69 21.45 4.70
CA TYR A 325 -8.83 20.28 4.54
C TYR A 325 -7.70 20.30 5.56
N THR A 326 -7.60 19.24 6.36
CA THR A 326 -6.49 19.06 7.30
C THR A 326 -5.27 18.58 6.55
N LEU A 327 -4.21 19.36 6.53
CA LEU A 327 -2.96 19.02 5.83
C LEU A 327 -2.31 17.78 6.47
N PRO A 328 -1.92 16.77 5.69
CA PRO A 328 -1.18 15.61 6.17
C PRO A 328 0.19 15.94 6.78
N GLY A 329 0.80 17.07 6.44
CA GLY A 329 2.12 17.47 6.89
C GLY A 329 3.26 16.76 6.17
N THR A 330 3.02 16.30 4.95
CA THR A 330 4.00 15.62 4.10
C THR A 330 4.91 16.57 3.36
N HIS A 331 4.58 17.88 3.33
CA HIS A 331 5.30 18.94 2.62
C HIS A 331 5.50 18.67 1.12
N ASP A 332 4.53 17.98 0.51
CA ASP A 332 4.52 17.62 -0.90
C ASP A 332 3.48 18.45 -1.70
N GLU A 333 3.26 18.06 -2.96
CA GLU A 333 2.29 18.71 -3.85
C GLU A 333 0.85 18.56 -3.34
N ILE A 334 0.57 17.54 -2.54
CA ILE A 334 -0.76 17.31 -1.94
C ILE A 334 -1.02 18.32 -0.83
N ASP A 335 -0.03 18.61 0.01
CA ASP A 335 -0.11 19.65 1.02
C ASP A 335 -0.30 21.03 0.36
N SER A 336 0.46 21.32 -0.71
CA SER A 336 0.31 22.58 -1.47
C SER A 336 -1.09 22.72 -2.09
N LEU A 337 -1.64 21.63 -2.63
CA LEU A 337 -2.99 21.62 -3.16
C LEU A 337 -4.04 21.84 -2.06
N GLY A 338 -3.83 21.22 -0.90
CA GLY A 338 -4.66 21.41 0.29
C GLY A 338 -4.65 22.85 0.81
N GLN A 339 -3.48 23.48 0.85
CA GLN A 339 -3.34 24.91 1.20
C GLN A 339 -4.08 25.81 0.21
N SER A 340 -3.92 25.56 -1.09
CA SER A 340 -4.60 26.34 -2.13
C SER A 340 -6.12 26.19 -2.04
N TYR A 341 -6.61 25.00 -1.72
CA TYR A 341 -8.03 24.77 -1.48
C TYR A 341 -8.53 25.56 -0.27
N ASN A 342 -7.82 25.52 0.87
CA ASN A 342 -8.20 26.26 2.07
C ASN A 342 -8.21 27.77 1.82
N ALA A 343 -7.19 28.29 1.14
CA ALA A 343 -7.12 29.72 0.76
C ALA A 343 -8.29 30.14 -0.15
N MET A 344 -8.67 29.28 -1.11
CA MET A 344 -9.85 29.51 -1.95
C MET A 344 -11.15 29.53 -1.13
N LEU A 345 -11.25 28.66 -0.11
CA LEU A 345 -12.40 28.61 0.77
C LEU A 345 -12.52 29.88 1.62
N ASP A 346 -11.38 30.36 2.18
CA ASP A 346 -11.32 31.64 2.90
C ASP A 346 -11.78 32.81 2.02
N GLU A 347 -11.36 32.85 0.77
CA GLU A 347 -11.79 33.88 -0.19
C GLU A 347 -13.30 33.79 -0.47
N ILE A 348 -13.85 32.59 -0.65
CA ILE A 348 -15.30 32.39 -0.84
C ILE A 348 -16.08 32.89 0.37
N ILE A 349 -15.64 32.57 1.60
CA ILE A 349 -16.28 33.03 2.84
C ILE A 349 -16.25 34.55 2.90
N SER A 350 -15.10 35.16 2.64
CA SER A 350 -14.92 36.61 2.63
C SER A 350 -15.84 37.29 1.59
N LEU A 351 -15.97 36.74 0.41
CA LEU A 351 -16.85 37.26 -0.62
C LEU A 351 -18.33 37.15 -0.23
N ILE A 352 -18.73 36.06 0.42
CA ILE A 352 -20.10 35.88 0.92
C ILE A 352 -20.41 36.92 1.99
N ASP A 353 -19.51 37.14 2.95
CA ASP A 353 -19.69 38.15 4.00
C ASP A 353 -19.80 39.56 3.41
N LYS A 354 -18.98 39.89 2.42
CA LYS A 354 -19.05 41.14 1.71
C LYS A 354 -20.40 41.35 1.00
N ILE A 355 -20.91 40.31 0.34
CA ILE A 355 -22.24 40.37 -0.29
C ILE A 355 -23.33 40.64 0.76
N TYR A 356 -23.29 39.99 1.92
CA TYR A 356 -24.25 40.23 2.98
C TYR A 356 -24.18 41.65 3.51
N GLN A 357 -22.97 42.20 3.70
CA GLN A 357 -22.79 43.59 4.12
C GLN A 357 -23.35 44.58 3.07
N GLU A 358 -23.01 44.39 1.81
CA GLU A 358 -23.53 45.25 0.73
C GLU A 358 -25.07 45.17 0.62
N GLN A 359 -25.66 43.99 0.82
CA GLN A 359 -27.12 43.87 0.83
C GLN A 359 -27.77 44.58 2.03
N ALA A 360 -27.13 44.47 3.21
CA ALA A 360 -27.63 45.16 4.42
C ALA A 360 -27.58 46.66 4.26
N GLU A 361 -26.46 47.21 3.75
CA GLU A 361 -26.31 48.64 3.45
C GLU A 361 -27.32 49.11 2.42
N LYS A 362 -27.54 48.35 1.35
CA LYS A 362 -28.56 48.66 0.33
C LYS A 362 -29.96 48.73 0.92
N ARG A 363 -30.34 47.74 1.75
CA ARG A 363 -31.65 47.72 2.43
C ARG A 363 -31.80 48.94 3.33
N GLN A 364 -30.77 49.30 4.08
CA GLN A 364 -30.82 50.46 4.99
C GLN A 364 -30.98 51.76 4.19
N ALA A 365 -30.27 51.88 3.06
CA ALA A 365 -30.41 53.03 2.16
C ALA A 365 -31.82 53.14 1.55
N GLU A 366 -32.40 52.02 1.10
CA GLU A 366 -33.76 51.97 0.58
C GLU A 366 -34.80 52.37 1.65
N LEU A 367 -34.65 51.93 2.89
CA LEU A 367 -35.53 52.33 4.00
C LEU A 367 -35.43 53.83 4.31
N LYS A 368 -34.21 54.40 4.29
CA LYS A 368 -34.01 55.87 4.44
C LYS A 368 -34.70 56.66 3.35
N VAL A 369 -34.62 56.20 2.09
CA VAL A 369 -35.30 56.85 0.96
C VAL A 369 -36.83 56.81 1.15
N LEU A 370 -37.38 55.68 1.56
CA LEU A 370 -38.83 55.55 1.82
C LEU A 370 -39.31 56.44 2.96
N GLN A 371 -38.53 56.57 4.05
CA GLN A 371 -38.84 57.45 5.16
C GLN A 371 -38.80 58.94 4.76
N ALA A 372 -37.86 59.32 3.88
CA ALA A 372 -37.73 60.71 3.36
C ALA A 372 -38.88 61.14 2.42
N GLN A 373 -39.66 60.20 1.87
CA GLN A 373 -40.82 60.49 1.04
C GLN A 373 -41.99 61.09 1.80
N ILE A 374 -42.05 60.90 3.14
CA ILE A 374 -43.05 61.58 4.00
C ILE A 374 -42.57 63.01 4.24
N LYS A 375 -43.16 63.98 3.58
CA LYS A 375 -42.84 65.42 3.79
C LYS A 375 -43.50 65.94 5.06
N PRO A 376 -42.79 66.02 6.22
CA PRO A 376 -43.40 66.42 7.52
C PRO A 376 -44.06 67.78 7.44
N HIS A 377 -43.46 68.69 6.74
CA HIS A 377 -43.97 70.06 6.58
C HIS A 377 -45.35 70.07 5.90
N PHE A 378 -45.57 69.24 4.88
CA PHE A 378 -46.88 69.16 4.23
C PHE A 378 -47.99 68.69 5.22
N LEU A 379 -47.64 67.69 6.07
CA LEU A 379 -48.58 67.18 7.06
C LEU A 379 -48.95 68.27 8.08
N TYR A 380 -47.95 69.01 8.60
CA TYR A 380 -48.21 70.08 9.58
C TYR A 380 -49.03 71.22 9.00
N ASN A 381 -48.69 71.66 7.83
CA ASN A 381 -49.41 72.77 7.15
C ASN A 381 -50.89 72.40 6.89
N THR A 382 -51.10 71.11 6.52
CA THR A 382 -52.48 70.62 6.31
C THR A 382 -53.30 70.65 7.59
N LEU A 383 -52.69 70.15 8.69
CA LEU A 383 -53.33 70.13 9.98
C LEU A 383 -53.58 71.57 10.54
N ASP A 384 -52.65 72.45 10.37
CA ASP A 384 -52.82 73.89 10.79
C ASP A 384 -53.93 74.53 9.98
N ASN A 385 -54.05 74.34 8.69
CA ASN A 385 -55.17 74.80 7.88
C ASN A 385 -56.52 74.26 8.38
N LEU A 386 -56.61 72.98 8.63
CA LEU A 386 -57.82 72.32 9.18
C LEU A 386 -58.22 72.88 10.54
N LYS A 387 -57.24 73.21 11.41
CA LYS A 387 -57.46 73.81 12.72
C LYS A 387 -58.07 75.21 12.55
N TRP A 388 -57.55 76.01 11.63
CA TRP A 388 -58.09 77.34 11.38
C TRP A 388 -59.51 77.28 10.80
N MET A 389 -59.80 76.34 9.93
CA MET A 389 -61.13 76.10 9.37
C MET A 389 -62.14 75.74 10.48
N ALA A 390 -61.74 74.82 11.38
CA ALA A 390 -62.57 74.39 12.50
C ALA A 390 -62.87 75.57 13.47
N LYS A 391 -61.87 76.41 13.77
CA LYS A 391 -62.06 77.62 14.61
C LYS A 391 -63.00 78.62 13.95
N ALA A 392 -62.86 78.86 12.65
CA ALA A 392 -63.70 79.77 11.92
C ALA A 392 -65.18 79.38 11.91
N GLN A 393 -65.47 78.08 12.08
CA GLN A 393 -66.86 77.54 12.17
C GLN A 393 -67.36 77.36 13.64
N GLY A 394 -66.62 77.84 14.61
CA GLY A 394 -66.98 77.71 16.01
C GLY A 394 -66.88 76.29 16.58
N ALA A 395 -66.17 75.41 15.88
CA ALA A 395 -66.03 74.02 16.31
C ALA A 395 -64.75 73.82 17.19
N ASP A 396 -64.82 74.40 18.39
CA ASP A 396 -63.66 74.47 19.29
C ASP A 396 -63.12 73.09 19.74
N GLU A 397 -64.01 72.09 19.93
CA GLU A 397 -63.57 70.73 20.25
C GLU A 397 -62.78 70.10 19.09
N VAL A 398 -63.23 70.30 17.82
CA VAL A 398 -62.53 69.82 16.61
C VAL A 398 -61.17 70.53 16.49
N ALA A 399 -61.12 71.85 16.71
CA ALA A 399 -59.90 72.61 16.66
C ALA A 399 -58.86 72.15 17.73
N LYS A 400 -59.38 71.78 18.93
CA LYS A 400 -58.55 71.20 19.99
C LYS A 400 -58.01 69.82 19.62
N ALA A 401 -58.85 68.96 19.00
CA ALA A 401 -58.44 67.65 18.48
C ALA A 401 -57.30 67.76 17.44
N ILE A 402 -57.50 68.66 16.45
CA ILE A 402 -56.49 68.89 15.38
C ILE A 402 -55.19 69.47 15.97
N THR A 403 -55.26 70.32 16.99
CA THR A 403 -54.09 70.89 17.66
C THR A 403 -53.30 69.78 18.36
N SER A 404 -54.01 68.91 19.07
CA SER A 404 -53.39 67.73 19.72
C SER A 404 -52.76 66.78 18.68
N LEU A 405 -53.45 66.49 17.58
CA LEU A 405 -52.92 65.66 16.48
C LEU A 405 -51.66 66.29 15.82
N SER A 406 -51.66 67.58 15.59
CA SER A 406 -50.51 68.31 15.05
C SER A 406 -49.30 68.24 16.02
N THR A 407 -49.56 68.42 17.33
CA THR A 407 -48.50 68.27 18.37
C THR A 407 -47.96 66.85 18.42
N TYR A 408 -48.84 65.87 18.39
CA TYR A 408 -48.47 64.43 18.36
C TYR A 408 -47.55 64.11 17.18
N PHE A 409 -47.94 64.44 15.93
CA PHE A 409 -47.13 64.18 14.76
C PHE A 409 -45.83 65.02 14.73
N ARG A 410 -45.81 66.24 15.24
CA ARG A 410 -44.62 67.09 15.29
C ARG A 410 -43.52 66.46 16.17
N ILE A 411 -43.90 65.88 17.32
CA ILE A 411 -42.96 65.22 18.20
C ILE A 411 -42.62 63.84 17.65
N PHE A 412 -43.58 63.10 17.09
CA PHE A 412 -43.36 61.81 16.48
C PHE A 412 -42.33 61.88 15.35
N LEU A 413 -42.50 62.84 14.43
CA LEU A 413 -41.59 62.97 13.28
C LEU A 413 -40.27 63.72 13.62
N SER A 414 -40.26 64.57 14.64
CA SER A 414 -39.08 65.31 15.23
C SER A 414 -37.86 65.48 14.36
N ASN A 415 -38.02 65.76 13.04
CA ASN A 415 -36.96 65.94 12.06
C ASN A 415 -35.85 64.84 12.09
N GLY A 416 -36.23 63.59 12.41
CA GLY A 416 -35.30 62.47 12.46
C GLY A 416 -34.50 62.32 13.78
N GLN A 417 -34.72 63.18 14.77
CA GLN A 417 -34.06 63.03 16.07
C GLN A 417 -34.61 61.82 16.81
N GLU A 418 -33.72 60.98 17.32
CA GLU A 418 -34.08 59.83 18.12
C GLU A 418 -34.30 60.15 19.62
N LYS A 419 -33.67 61.22 20.12
CA LYS A 419 -33.78 61.70 21.49
C LYS A 419 -34.54 63.03 21.55
N ILE A 420 -35.39 63.17 22.52
CA ILE A 420 -36.16 64.38 22.87
C ILE A 420 -36.06 64.65 24.36
N THR A 421 -36.47 65.86 24.82
CA THR A 421 -36.53 66.13 26.24
C THR A 421 -37.74 65.39 26.90
N LEU A 422 -37.63 65.05 28.15
CA LEU A 422 -38.74 64.45 28.91
C LEU A 422 -39.99 65.34 28.86
N ALA A 423 -39.85 66.65 28.91
CA ALA A 423 -40.95 67.59 28.72
C ALA A 423 -41.63 67.46 27.34
N GLN A 424 -40.88 67.21 26.30
CA GLN A 424 -41.43 66.92 24.97
C GLN A 424 -42.18 65.57 24.93
N GLU A 425 -41.66 64.53 25.56
CA GLU A 425 -42.32 63.24 25.63
C GLU A 425 -43.63 63.34 26.45
N PHE A 426 -43.62 64.08 27.54
CA PHE A 426 -44.85 64.40 28.30
C PHE A 426 -45.86 65.16 27.45
N LYS A 427 -45.43 66.17 26.69
CA LYS A 427 -46.29 66.90 25.75
C LYS A 427 -46.87 66.02 24.64
N HIS A 428 -46.09 65.05 24.16
CA HIS A 428 -46.52 64.05 23.20
C HIS A 428 -47.60 63.14 23.82
N THR A 429 -47.37 62.68 25.04
CA THR A 429 -48.31 61.87 25.84
C THR A 429 -49.59 62.60 26.15
N GLU A 430 -49.50 63.90 26.54
CA GLU A 430 -50.67 64.77 26.79
C GLU A 430 -51.50 64.96 25.51
N ALA A 431 -50.85 65.17 24.36
CA ALA A 431 -51.54 65.28 23.09
C ALA A 431 -52.28 63.99 22.72
N TYR A 432 -51.63 62.82 22.93
CA TYR A 432 -52.26 61.51 22.76
C TYR A 432 -53.47 61.32 23.69
N LEU A 433 -53.32 61.58 24.98
CA LEU A 433 -54.40 61.46 25.98
C LEU A 433 -55.57 62.41 25.68
N THR A 434 -55.28 63.60 25.19
CA THR A 434 -56.35 64.56 24.79
C THR A 434 -57.16 64.01 23.63
N MET A 435 -56.50 63.40 22.60
CA MET A 435 -57.21 62.76 21.50
C MET A 435 -58.05 61.58 21.95
N GLN A 436 -57.51 60.76 22.88
CA GLN A 436 -58.25 59.63 23.44
C GLN A 436 -59.43 60.10 24.31
N LYS A 437 -59.29 61.21 25.04
CA LYS A 437 -60.39 61.81 25.85
C LYS A 437 -61.55 62.29 24.98
N ILE A 438 -61.27 62.83 23.81
CA ILE A 438 -62.30 63.21 22.81
C ILE A 438 -63.04 61.93 22.33
N ARG A 439 -62.34 60.84 22.14
CA ARG A 439 -62.93 59.56 21.68
C ARG A 439 -63.78 58.88 22.81
N TYR A 440 -63.31 58.86 24.04
CA TYR A 440 -63.90 58.09 25.13
C TYR A 440 -64.76 58.96 26.04
N GLY A 441 -64.76 60.30 25.86
CA GLY A 441 -65.56 61.24 26.64
C GLY A 441 -65.17 61.30 28.10
N GLN A 442 -66.13 61.37 28.98
CA GLN A 442 -65.93 61.45 30.47
C GLN A 442 -65.41 60.11 31.05
N LYS A 443 -65.35 59.05 30.28
CA LYS A 443 -64.85 57.75 30.77
C LYS A 443 -63.32 57.72 30.95
N LEU A 444 -62.57 58.68 30.37
CA LEU A 444 -61.14 58.73 30.52
C LEU A 444 -60.69 60.01 31.20
N ASN A 445 -60.17 59.89 32.42
CA ASN A 445 -59.49 60.93 33.13
C ASN A 445 -57.98 60.73 33.11
N SER A 446 -57.21 61.80 33.06
CA SER A 446 -55.74 61.70 33.06
C SER A 446 -55.09 62.79 33.83
N THR A 447 -54.05 62.48 34.59
CA THR A 447 -53.14 63.40 35.25
C THR A 447 -51.74 63.16 34.86
N LEU A 448 -51.01 64.26 34.61
CA LEU A 448 -49.60 64.24 34.25
C LEU A 448 -48.82 65.06 35.25
N GLU A 449 -47.85 64.44 35.89
CA GLU A 449 -47.00 65.06 36.90
C GLU A 449 -45.55 64.94 36.52
N LEU A 450 -44.92 66.01 36.14
CA LEU A 450 -43.54 66.08 35.73
C LEU A 450 -42.73 66.92 36.68
N ALA A 451 -41.78 66.28 37.37
CA ALA A 451 -40.91 67.01 38.30
C ALA A 451 -40.05 68.03 37.56
N GLU A 452 -39.83 69.19 38.11
CA GLU A 452 -39.14 70.32 37.44
C GLU A 452 -37.67 70.00 37.10
N ASP A 453 -37.04 69.26 38.01
CA ASP A 453 -35.63 68.77 37.84
C ASP A 453 -35.44 67.70 36.77
N ALA A 454 -36.51 67.08 36.29
CA ALA A 454 -36.47 66.04 35.27
C ALA A 454 -36.83 66.55 33.84
N ARG A 455 -37.37 67.76 33.69
CA ARG A 455 -37.98 68.26 32.44
C ARG A 455 -37.06 68.25 31.22
N ASP A 456 -35.81 68.64 31.41
CA ASP A 456 -34.85 68.85 30.31
C ASP A 456 -33.98 67.61 30.09
N LEU A 457 -34.20 66.50 30.82
CA LEU A 457 -33.45 65.26 30.61
C LEU A 457 -33.70 64.69 29.22
N PRO A 458 -32.64 64.39 28.46
CA PRO A 458 -32.77 63.76 27.15
C PRO A 458 -33.13 62.28 27.30
N MET A 459 -34.13 61.85 26.53
CA MET A 459 -34.56 60.43 26.52
C MET A 459 -34.92 59.99 25.08
N LEU A 460 -34.94 58.69 24.86
CA LEU A 460 -35.47 58.14 23.60
C LEU A 460 -36.95 58.53 23.46
N LYS A 461 -37.32 58.97 22.27
CA LYS A 461 -38.71 59.32 21.97
C LYS A 461 -39.62 58.09 21.97
N ILE A 462 -40.91 58.31 22.29
CA ILE A 462 -41.96 57.29 22.22
C ILE A 462 -41.68 56.10 23.15
N LEU A 463 -41.29 56.38 24.41
CA LEU A 463 -41.17 55.37 25.45
C LEU A 463 -42.39 55.34 26.38
N ILE A 464 -42.99 56.51 26.66
CA ILE A 464 -44.15 56.63 27.54
C ILE A 464 -45.43 56.22 26.80
N GLN A 465 -45.57 56.56 25.53
CA GLN A 465 -46.78 56.29 24.76
C GLN A 465 -47.19 54.81 24.76
N PRO A 466 -46.34 53.82 24.50
CA PRO A 466 -46.76 52.41 24.56
C PRO A 466 -47.26 51.96 25.94
N LEU A 467 -46.71 52.55 27.00
CA LEU A 467 -47.17 52.28 28.36
C LEU A 467 -48.57 52.80 28.57
N VAL A 468 -48.83 54.03 28.14
CA VAL A 468 -50.16 54.70 28.22
C VAL A 468 -51.17 53.97 27.32
N GLU A 469 -50.77 53.55 26.12
CA GLU A 469 -51.62 52.73 25.23
C GLU A 469 -52.03 51.41 25.88
N ASN A 470 -51.12 50.74 26.57
CA ASN A 470 -51.44 49.51 27.30
C ASN A 470 -52.41 49.80 28.46
N ALA A 471 -52.19 50.87 29.23
CA ALA A 471 -53.10 51.27 30.28
C ALA A 471 -54.52 51.54 29.75
N ILE A 472 -54.65 52.21 28.59
CA ILE A 472 -55.96 52.46 27.97
C ILE A 472 -56.59 51.14 27.49
N ASN A 473 -55.85 50.38 26.64
CA ASN A 473 -56.42 49.24 25.93
C ASN A 473 -56.71 48.03 26.86
N HIS A 474 -55.82 47.78 27.82
CA HIS A 474 -55.88 46.63 28.68
C HIS A 474 -56.41 46.95 30.08
N GLY A 475 -56.18 48.16 30.62
CA GLY A 475 -56.61 48.55 31.91
C GLY A 475 -58.04 49.16 31.90
N LEU A 476 -58.21 50.25 31.15
CA LEU A 476 -59.45 51.05 31.28
C LEU A 476 -60.55 50.63 30.28
N LYS A 477 -60.24 50.24 29.05
CA LYS A 477 -61.28 49.86 28.08
C LYS A 477 -62.19 48.75 28.51
N PRO A 478 -61.71 47.69 29.24
CA PRO A 478 -62.59 46.66 29.75
C PRO A 478 -63.47 47.11 30.97
N LYS A 479 -63.17 48.28 31.57
CA LYS A 479 -63.88 48.81 32.73
C LYS A 479 -65.11 49.66 32.33
N GLU A 480 -66.28 49.24 32.65
CA GLU A 480 -67.54 49.87 32.21
C GLU A 480 -67.66 51.37 32.61
N ASN A 481 -67.20 51.70 33.82
CA ASN A 481 -67.34 53.01 34.40
C ASN A 481 -66.21 54.00 34.06
N GLY A 482 -65.30 53.61 33.16
CA GLY A 482 -64.12 54.41 32.82
C GLY A 482 -63.08 54.40 33.96
N GLY A 483 -62.08 55.24 33.88
CA GLY A 483 -61.02 55.33 34.86
C GLY A 483 -60.03 56.44 34.64
N THR A 484 -59.00 56.44 35.45
CA THR A 484 -57.97 57.49 35.50
C THR A 484 -56.59 56.87 35.17
N ILE A 485 -55.84 57.58 34.28
CA ILE A 485 -54.43 57.30 34.05
C ILE A 485 -53.62 58.39 34.71
N GLN A 486 -52.66 58.00 35.51
CA GLN A 486 -51.69 58.90 36.08
C GLN A 486 -50.31 58.59 35.46
N VAL A 487 -49.71 59.61 34.85
CA VAL A 487 -48.32 59.53 34.32
C VAL A 487 -47.49 60.47 35.18
N SER A 488 -46.47 59.92 35.82
CA SER A 488 -45.55 60.71 36.62
C SER A 488 -44.10 60.41 36.27
N ALA A 489 -43.26 61.41 36.35
CA ALA A 489 -41.84 61.24 36.19
C ALA A 489 -41.09 62.10 37.23
N ARG A 490 -40.08 61.47 37.82
CA ARG A 490 -39.27 62.10 38.89
C ARG A 490 -37.83 61.60 38.81
N LEU A 491 -36.90 62.44 39.21
CA LEU A 491 -35.50 62.09 39.38
C LEU A 491 -35.33 61.56 40.84
N ILE A 492 -34.79 60.34 40.95
CA ILE A 492 -34.45 59.73 42.23
C ILE A 492 -33.00 59.40 42.20
N GLU A 493 -32.18 60.12 42.94
CA GLU A 493 -30.72 60.03 42.85
C GLU A 493 -30.24 60.24 41.37
N ASP A 494 -29.60 59.26 40.81
CA ASP A 494 -29.11 59.29 39.40
C ASP A 494 -30.00 58.47 38.44
N ARG A 495 -31.29 58.28 38.78
CA ARG A 495 -32.22 57.51 37.95
C ARG A 495 -33.48 58.27 37.66
N LEU A 496 -33.86 58.29 36.41
CA LEU A 496 -35.15 58.77 35.98
C LEU A 496 -36.18 57.66 36.14
N GLU A 497 -37.15 57.90 37.02
CA GLU A 497 -38.29 57.01 37.25
C GLU A 497 -39.54 57.57 36.60
N ILE A 498 -40.10 56.83 35.64
CA ILE A 498 -41.32 57.14 34.92
C ILE A 498 -42.38 56.13 35.31
N GLN A 499 -43.50 56.58 35.84
CA GLN A 499 -44.60 55.69 36.24
C GLN A 499 -45.82 55.99 35.37
N VAL A 500 -46.45 54.96 34.90
CA VAL A 500 -47.78 54.98 34.25
C VAL A 500 -48.68 54.08 35.10
N ARG A 501 -49.63 54.68 35.78
CA ARG A 501 -50.60 54.03 36.67
C ARG A 501 -52.00 54.20 36.10
N ASP A 502 -52.74 53.10 36.03
CA ASP A 502 -54.17 53.08 35.78
C ASP A 502 -54.93 52.50 36.94
N ASP A 503 -56.20 52.91 37.09
CA ASP A 503 -57.18 52.33 38.04
C ASP A 503 -58.08 51.31 37.30
N GLY A 504 -57.61 50.65 36.33
CA GLY A 504 -58.33 49.71 35.47
C GLY A 504 -58.66 48.38 36.10
N VAL A 505 -58.91 47.35 35.27
CA VAL A 505 -59.29 46.00 35.74
C VAL A 505 -58.13 45.25 36.37
N GLY A 506 -56.90 45.67 36.23
CA GLY A 506 -55.70 44.98 36.73
C GLY A 506 -55.51 43.57 36.21
N MET A 507 -54.58 42.85 36.83
CA MET A 507 -54.23 41.49 36.49
C MET A 507 -54.23 40.59 37.70
N ASP A 508 -54.59 39.33 37.53
CA ASP A 508 -54.42 38.30 38.57
C ASP A 508 -52.93 37.93 38.72
N GLU A 509 -52.59 37.25 39.80
CA GLU A 509 -51.22 36.92 40.17
C GLU A 509 -50.55 36.02 39.15
N ALA A 510 -51.29 35.09 38.51
CA ALA A 510 -50.76 34.17 37.48
C ALA A 510 -50.36 34.93 36.18
N THR A 511 -51.26 35.83 35.75
CA THR A 511 -51.01 36.67 34.56
C THR A 511 -49.85 37.65 34.80
N LEU A 512 -49.77 38.26 35.99
CA LEU A 512 -48.68 39.14 36.34
C LEU A 512 -47.32 38.41 36.42
N ALA A 513 -47.32 37.21 37.01
CA ALA A 513 -46.12 36.38 37.09
C ALA A 513 -45.62 35.97 35.68
N ALA A 514 -46.54 35.52 34.81
CA ALA A 514 -46.20 35.18 33.43
C ALA A 514 -45.64 36.38 32.63
N LEU A 515 -46.22 37.59 32.84
CA LEU A 515 -45.76 38.80 32.16
C LEU A 515 -44.35 39.22 32.68
N ARG A 516 -44.10 39.12 33.98
CA ARG A 516 -42.77 39.38 34.56
C ARG A 516 -41.72 38.42 34.07
N GLU A 517 -42.02 37.10 33.97
CA GLU A 517 -41.14 36.09 33.41
C GLU A 517 -40.85 36.34 31.94
N ALA A 518 -41.87 36.73 31.18
CA ALA A 518 -41.74 37.08 29.76
C ALA A 518 -40.79 38.26 29.49
N LEU A 519 -40.85 39.27 30.32
CA LEU A 519 -39.96 40.42 30.24
C LEU A 519 -38.49 40.06 30.56
N GLN A 520 -38.24 38.99 31.33
CA GLN A 520 -36.89 38.53 31.65
C GLN A 520 -36.27 37.64 30.55
N LYS A 521 -37.07 36.83 29.84
CA LYS A 521 -36.57 35.80 28.89
C LYS A 521 -36.35 36.27 27.46
N GLU A 522 -36.63 37.52 27.11
CA GLU A 522 -36.52 38.10 25.74
C GLU A 522 -37.25 37.32 24.61
N GLN A 523 -37.99 36.29 24.95
CA GLN A 523 -38.72 35.47 23.97
C GLN A 523 -40.19 35.40 24.33
N MET A 524 -41.04 36.13 23.59
CA MET A 524 -42.48 35.79 23.61
C MET A 524 -43.25 36.33 22.40
N GLU A 525 -44.12 35.49 21.87
CA GLU A 525 -45.23 35.85 21.02
C GLU A 525 -46.34 36.55 21.85
N GLY A 526 -46.70 37.77 21.50
CA GLY A 526 -47.93 38.39 21.96
C GLY A 526 -47.85 39.70 22.75
N HIS A 527 -46.71 40.13 23.29
CA HIS A 527 -46.60 41.35 24.13
C HIS A 527 -45.59 42.34 23.57
N TYR A 528 -45.69 42.65 22.29
CA TYR A 528 -44.71 43.46 21.51
C TYR A 528 -44.45 44.87 22.06
N GLY A 529 -45.42 45.52 22.76
CA GLY A 529 -45.29 46.91 23.19
C GLY A 529 -44.26 47.10 24.32
N LEU A 530 -44.41 46.39 25.43
CA LEU A 530 -43.53 46.52 26.61
C LEU A 530 -42.11 45.97 26.38
N GLN A 531 -42.03 44.85 25.67
CA GLN A 531 -40.72 44.26 25.30
C GLN A 531 -39.94 45.21 24.37
N ASN A 532 -40.61 45.81 23.40
CA ASN A 532 -39.95 46.77 22.50
C ASN A 532 -39.45 47.99 23.26
N VAL A 533 -40.22 48.52 24.22
CA VAL A 533 -39.77 49.61 25.10
C VAL A 533 -38.52 49.16 25.87
N LEU A 534 -38.55 48.03 26.54
CA LEU A 534 -37.44 47.54 27.35
C LEU A 534 -36.19 47.27 26.48
N ARG A 535 -36.36 46.62 25.35
CA ARG A 535 -35.25 46.36 24.39
C ARG A 535 -34.62 47.67 23.87
N ARG A 536 -35.43 48.65 23.48
CA ARG A 536 -34.91 49.97 23.05
C ARG A 536 -34.15 50.65 24.19
N CYS A 537 -34.66 50.58 25.42
CA CYS A 537 -33.98 51.11 26.59
C CYS A 537 -32.68 50.38 26.90
N ARG A 538 -32.61 49.08 26.80
CA ARG A 538 -31.36 48.32 27.00
C ARG A 538 -30.29 48.59 25.96
N ILE A 539 -30.69 48.74 24.71
CA ILE A 539 -29.75 49.13 23.63
C ILE A 539 -29.11 50.50 23.87
N GLU A 540 -29.88 51.47 24.35
CA GLU A 540 -29.41 52.85 24.51
C GLU A 540 -28.80 53.12 25.91
N TYR A 541 -29.36 52.54 26.99
CA TYR A 541 -29.00 52.82 28.38
C TYR A 541 -28.31 51.65 29.08
N GLY A 542 -28.08 50.53 28.36
CA GLY A 542 -27.48 49.31 28.92
C GLY A 542 -28.41 48.53 29.88
N GLU A 543 -27.85 47.52 30.53
CA GLU A 543 -28.58 46.63 31.44
C GLU A 543 -29.12 47.31 32.72
N LYS A 544 -28.75 48.56 32.97
CA LYS A 544 -29.25 49.36 34.08
C LYS A 544 -30.68 49.89 33.85
N ALA A 545 -31.17 49.85 32.59
CA ALA A 545 -32.57 50.16 32.28
C ALA A 545 -33.48 49.02 32.72
N CYS A 546 -34.48 49.33 33.52
CA CYS A 546 -35.37 48.35 34.12
C CYS A 546 -36.84 48.76 33.94
N LEU A 547 -37.70 47.76 33.69
CA LEU A 547 -39.15 47.95 33.61
C LEU A 547 -39.78 46.98 34.65
N SER A 548 -40.51 47.53 35.60
CA SER A 548 -41.26 46.79 36.62
C SER A 548 -42.75 46.98 36.43
N ILE A 549 -43.53 45.98 36.78
CA ILE A 549 -45.02 46.00 36.71
C ILE A 549 -45.58 45.50 37.99
N ASP A 550 -46.47 46.30 38.59
CA ASP A 550 -47.26 45.95 39.75
C ASP A 550 -48.76 46.08 39.42
N SER A 551 -49.52 45.03 39.71
CA SER A 551 -50.91 44.97 39.33
C SER A 551 -51.70 44.18 40.39
N THR A 552 -52.95 44.59 40.62
CA THR A 552 -53.89 43.88 41.47
C THR A 552 -55.22 43.83 40.76
N LEU A 553 -55.84 42.68 40.71
CA LEU A 553 -57.13 42.50 40.05
C LEU A 553 -58.19 43.41 40.66
N GLY A 554 -58.84 44.23 39.81
CA GLY A 554 -59.84 45.21 40.21
C GLY A 554 -59.31 46.55 40.77
N ALA A 555 -57.98 46.68 40.99
CA ALA A 555 -57.34 47.89 41.52
C ALA A 555 -56.46 48.66 40.53
N GLY A 556 -56.19 48.04 39.33
CA GLY A 556 -55.40 48.65 38.26
C GLY A 556 -53.97 48.17 38.17
N THR A 557 -53.19 48.82 37.30
CA THR A 557 -51.81 48.47 37.00
C THR A 557 -50.91 49.70 37.14
N CYS A 558 -49.69 49.45 37.62
CA CYS A 558 -48.62 50.43 37.69
C CYS A 558 -47.41 49.90 36.94
N VAL A 559 -47.01 50.55 35.83
CA VAL A 559 -45.80 50.23 35.10
C VAL A 559 -44.74 51.27 35.39
N THR A 560 -43.61 50.88 35.92
CA THR A 560 -42.50 51.77 36.28
C THR A 560 -41.30 51.48 35.35
N LEU A 561 -40.89 52.48 34.61
CA LEU A 561 -39.67 52.48 33.77
C LEU A 561 -38.59 53.28 34.48
N THR A 562 -37.48 52.66 34.79
CA THR A 562 -36.32 53.25 35.44
C THR A 562 -35.17 53.33 34.46
N LEU A 563 -34.67 54.53 34.19
CA LEU A 563 -33.58 54.80 33.28
C LEU A 563 -32.43 55.45 34.04
N PRO A 564 -31.17 55.10 33.76
CA PRO A 564 -30.02 55.81 34.31
C PRO A 564 -29.93 57.20 33.64
N VAL A 565 -29.71 58.25 34.45
CA VAL A 565 -29.42 59.57 33.94
C VAL A 565 -27.94 59.59 33.61
N SER A 566 -27.63 59.60 32.33
CA SER A 566 -26.23 59.48 31.82
C SER A 566 -25.38 60.68 32.25
N GLY A 567 -24.51 60.47 33.25
CA GLY A 567 -23.17 60.99 33.16
C GLY A 567 -22.39 60.08 32.19
N LYS A 568 -21.67 60.61 31.22
CA LYS A 568 -20.83 59.92 30.27
C LYS A 568 -20.09 58.75 30.93
N GLU A 569 -20.47 57.51 30.62
CA GLU A 569 -19.55 56.39 30.82
C GLU A 569 -18.79 56.17 29.50
N GLU A 570 -17.49 56.21 29.62
CA GLU A 570 -16.50 55.95 28.62
C GLU A 570 -16.75 54.54 27.99
N SER A 571 -16.77 54.53 26.68
CA SER A 571 -16.66 53.27 25.91
C SER A 571 -15.30 52.66 26.16
N VAL A 572 -15.28 51.47 26.76
CA VAL A 572 -14.14 50.54 26.74
C VAL A 572 -14.21 49.68 25.49
#